data_59fef39c45f547bae0729f898f4e313b
#
_entry.id   59fef39c45f547bae0729f898f4e313b
#
_cell.length_a   1.000
_cell.length_b   1.000
_cell.length_c   1.000
_cell.angle_alpha   90.00
_cell.angle_beta   90.00
_cell.angle_gamma   90.00
#
_symmetry.space_group_name_H-M   'P 1'
#
loop_
_entity.id
_entity.type
_entity.pdbx_description
1 polymer ?
#
loop_
_entity_poly.entity_id
_entity_poly.type
_entity_poly.pdbx_seq_one_letter_code
_entity_poly.pdbx_strand_id
1 'polypeptide(L)'
;MLRLSLVAFLSFFLLAEVLNAQHYLNPTRFAESPVPPAPDYSDSKNWCALPGRVDEADKTPKGHRAASAEAPADVFYIHPTLYSDEPKTEFKWNQDVRDPDLNRQVDELPIRYQATAFNAAGLVYAPRYRQAHYSVFLTPHLDDKKRALDIAYADVEAAFDYFIKNHNQGRPFVLAGHSQGTLHAAHLLKHRIIGTALQGNLVAAYLPGMPIPADSLAGLPVCTDSLATGCWVSWRTFRWGYRPIAPIGDGSDPVCVNPISWSYSGGVKRDTVQGYVHRHHHKGAALKPFGRIYRHRCDAGSYRGVLWVHRPRFPGSFLIRSSNYHAGDINLFYMDVRHNAALRVQQFAVVRGS
;
A
#
# COMPACT_ATOMS: atom_id res chain seq x y z
N MET A 1 10.84 -33.11 33.71
CA MET A 1 11.21 -33.23 32.30
C MET A 1 10.35 -32.41 31.34
N LEU A 2 9.08 -32.09 31.64
CA LEU A 2 8.16 -31.36 30.71
C LEU A 2 8.50 -29.86 30.54
N ARG A 3 9.15 -29.20 31.52
CA ARG A 3 9.47 -27.75 31.43
C ARG A 3 10.70 -27.43 30.57
N LEU A 4 11.64 -28.33 30.39
CA LEU A 4 12.81 -28.13 29.51
C LEU A 4 12.45 -28.25 28.03
N SER A 5 11.46 -29.08 27.67
CA SER A 5 11.02 -29.26 26.29
C SER A 5 10.27 -28.02 25.74
N LEU A 6 9.55 -27.31 26.61
CA LEU A 6 8.77 -26.11 26.17
C LEU A 6 9.70 -24.90 25.92
N VAL A 7 10.74 -24.75 26.74
CA VAL A 7 11.74 -23.67 26.57
C VAL A 7 12.58 -23.91 25.31
N ALA A 8 12.99 -25.15 25.06
CA ALA A 8 13.73 -25.52 23.84
C ALA A 8 12.87 -25.33 22.56
N PHE A 9 11.56 -25.63 22.62
CA PHE A 9 10.65 -25.45 21.51
C PHE A 9 10.37 -23.97 21.20
N LEU A 10 10.20 -23.14 22.23
CA LEU A 10 10.07 -21.68 22.08
C LEU A 10 11.35 -21.04 21.56
N SER A 11 12.53 -21.50 22.00
CA SER A 11 13.83 -21.02 21.50
C SER A 11 14.04 -21.36 20.04
N PHE A 12 13.57 -22.53 19.58
CA PHE A 12 13.69 -22.95 18.18
C PHE A 12 12.80 -22.12 17.25
N PHE A 13 11.59 -21.75 17.68
CA PHE A 13 10.70 -20.87 16.90
C PHE A 13 11.23 -19.44 16.83
N LEU A 14 11.77 -18.89 17.92
CA LEU A 14 12.42 -17.58 17.91
C LEU A 14 13.68 -17.58 17.05
N LEU A 15 14.48 -18.65 17.07
CA LEU A 15 15.65 -18.77 16.19
C LEU A 15 15.26 -18.85 14.71
N ALA A 16 14.17 -19.53 14.36
CA ALA A 16 13.70 -19.64 12.97
C ALA A 16 13.17 -18.30 12.42
N GLU A 17 12.53 -17.48 13.26
CA GLU A 17 12.11 -16.13 12.85
C GLU A 17 13.31 -15.17 12.73
N VAL A 18 14.28 -15.27 13.61
CA VAL A 18 15.53 -14.47 13.55
C VAL A 18 16.39 -14.88 12.36
N LEU A 19 16.50 -16.18 12.06
CA LEU A 19 17.23 -16.68 10.88
C LEU A 19 16.55 -16.25 9.58
N ASN A 20 15.23 -16.22 9.53
CA ASN A 20 14.50 -15.66 8.38
C ASN A 20 14.72 -14.15 8.24
N ALA A 21 14.78 -13.40 9.33
CA ALA A 21 15.05 -11.97 9.29
C ALA A 21 16.48 -11.67 8.82
N GLN A 22 17.46 -12.47 9.21
CA GLN A 22 18.86 -12.32 8.78
C GLN A 22 19.05 -12.46 7.27
N HIS A 23 18.23 -13.28 6.61
CA HIS A 23 18.28 -13.46 5.15
C HIS A 23 17.96 -12.16 4.39
N TYR A 24 17.17 -11.27 4.98
CA TYR A 24 16.80 -9.98 4.38
C TYR A 24 17.69 -8.82 4.82
N LEU A 25 18.65 -9.02 5.72
CA LEU A 25 19.56 -7.96 6.15
C LEU A 25 20.62 -7.72 5.07
N ASN A 26 20.78 -6.47 4.69
CA ASN A 26 21.88 -6.06 3.84
C ASN A 26 23.16 -5.95 4.69
N PRO A 27 24.21 -6.75 4.43
CA PRO A 27 25.44 -6.70 5.20
C PRO A 27 26.29 -5.47 4.89
N THR A 28 26.05 -4.81 3.75
CA THR A 28 26.81 -3.65 3.29
C THR A 28 26.23 -2.38 3.89
N ARG A 29 27.06 -1.48 4.41
CA ARG A 29 26.63 -0.15 4.85
C ARG A 29 26.24 0.70 3.65
N PHE A 30 25.29 1.63 3.84
CA PHE A 30 24.84 2.51 2.76
C PHE A 30 26.01 3.31 2.15
N ALA A 31 26.94 3.77 2.98
CA ALA A 31 28.11 4.54 2.52
C ALA A 31 29.08 3.76 1.61
N GLU A 32 29.00 2.42 1.65
CA GLU A 32 29.84 1.51 0.87
C GLU A 32 29.16 1.04 -0.42
N SER A 33 27.89 1.41 -0.62
CA SER A 33 27.10 1.02 -1.80
C SER A 33 26.93 2.23 -2.73
N PRO A 34 27.20 2.08 -4.02
CA PRO A 34 26.87 3.13 -4.97
C PRO A 34 25.34 3.34 -5.05
N VAL A 35 24.97 4.56 -5.44
CA VAL A 35 23.57 4.93 -5.67
C VAL A 35 23.29 4.86 -7.16
N PRO A 36 22.23 4.15 -7.61
CA PRO A 36 21.89 4.11 -9.02
C PRO A 36 21.44 5.46 -9.55
N PRO A 37 21.56 5.71 -10.88
CA PRO A 37 21.10 6.96 -11.50
C PRO A 37 19.61 7.23 -11.23
N ALA A 38 19.28 8.50 -11.03
CA ALA A 38 17.89 8.93 -10.88
C ALA A 38 17.11 8.74 -12.19
N PRO A 39 15.82 8.31 -12.14
CA PRO A 39 14.99 8.22 -13.32
C PRO A 39 14.61 9.61 -13.86
N ASP A 40 14.54 9.73 -15.19
CA ASP A 40 13.95 10.88 -15.88
C ASP A 40 12.50 10.56 -16.25
N TYR A 41 11.55 11.25 -15.63
CA TYR A 41 10.12 11.00 -15.83
C TYR A 41 9.55 11.58 -17.12
N SER A 42 10.34 12.28 -17.91
CA SER A 42 10.02 12.60 -19.30
C SER A 42 10.12 11.36 -20.22
N ASP A 43 10.93 10.35 -19.83
CA ASP A 43 10.96 9.05 -20.52
C ASP A 43 9.84 8.14 -19.98
N SER A 44 8.92 7.77 -20.86
CA SER A 44 7.80 6.87 -20.55
C SER A 44 8.22 5.50 -19.99
N LYS A 45 9.47 5.06 -20.20
CA LYS A 45 10.02 3.81 -19.65
C LYS A 45 10.15 3.86 -18.12
N ASN A 46 10.25 5.06 -17.54
CA ASN A 46 10.35 5.26 -16.09
C ASN A 46 8.96 5.30 -15.40
N TRP A 47 7.94 4.80 -16.09
CA TRP A 47 6.59 4.57 -15.55
C TRP A 47 6.23 3.08 -15.61
N CYS A 48 5.65 2.55 -14.55
CA CYS A 48 5.03 1.21 -14.54
C CYS A 48 3.68 1.26 -15.23
N ALA A 49 2.90 2.32 -14.96
CA ALA A 49 1.63 2.60 -15.62
C ALA A 49 1.59 4.04 -16.12
N LEU A 50 1.15 4.21 -17.36
CA LEU A 50 1.02 5.50 -18.00
C LEU A 50 -0.10 5.44 -19.05
N PRO A 51 -1.16 6.25 -18.95
CA PRO A 51 -2.22 6.30 -19.94
C PRO A 51 -1.71 6.57 -21.35
N GLY A 52 -2.36 5.99 -22.35
CA GLY A 52 -1.96 6.08 -23.75
C GLY A 52 -1.06 4.95 -24.25
N ARG A 53 -0.62 4.06 -23.36
CA ARG A 53 0.02 2.78 -23.72
C ARG A 53 -0.69 1.63 -23.02
N VAL A 54 -0.54 0.41 -23.55
CA VAL A 54 -1.08 -0.80 -22.91
C VAL A 54 -0.10 -1.29 -21.84
N ASP A 55 -0.57 -1.39 -20.60
CA ASP A 55 0.23 -1.92 -19.49
C ASP A 55 -0.62 -2.74 -18.50
N GLU A 56 0.02 -3.18 -17.40
CA GLU A 56 -0.65 -4.06 -16.44
C GLU A 56 -1.73 -3.35 -15.60
N ALA A 57 -1.71 -2.02 -15.52
CA ALA A 57 -2.75 -1.25 -14.83
C ALA A 57 -4.07 -1.17 -15.59
N ASP A 58 -4.07 -1.47 -16.89
CA ASP A 58 -5.30 -1.48 -17.72
C ASP A 58 -6.16 -2.72 -17.49
N LYS A 59 -5.59 -3.74 -16.88
CA LYS A 59 -6.30 -5.00 -16.68
C LYS A 59 -7.45 -4.84 -15.70
N THR A 60 -8.54 -5.56 -15.98
CA THR A 60 -9.75 -5.55 -15.15
C THR A 60 -10.23 -6.97 -14.86
N PRO A 61 -10.90 -7.19 -13.72
CA PRO A 61 -11.58 -8.46 -13.49
C PRO A 61 -12.67 -8.69 -14.54
N LYS A 62 -12.93 -9.96 -14.85
CA LYS A 62 -13.96 -10.35 -15.82
C LYS A 62 -15.30 -9.66 -15.51
N GLY A 63 -15.89 -9.00 -16.51
CA GLY A 63 -17.15 -8.29 -16.37
C GLY A 63 -17.05 -6.88 -15.78
N HIS A 64 -15.83 -6.40 -15.53
CA HIS A 64 -15.57 -5.03 -15.09
C HIS A 64 -14.78 -4.24 -16.15
N ARG A 65 -14.85 -2.91 -16.07
CA ARG A 65 -14.16 -2.00 -17.01
C ARG A 65 -13.30 -1.01 -16.23
N ALA A 66 -12.20 -0.60 -16.82
CA ALA A 66 -11.44 0.56 -16.37
C ALA A 66 -12.20 1.85 -16.70
N ALA A 67 -11.81 2.95 -16.09
CA ALA A 67 -12.27 4.28 -16.43
C ALA A 67 -11.88 4.60 -17.89
N SER A 68 -12.71 5.41 -18.57
CA SER A 68 -12.42 5.88 -19.93
C SER A 68 -11.40 7.03 -19.92
N ALA A 69 -10.97 7.45 -21.09
CA ALA A 69 -10.09 8.61 -21.25
C ALA A 69 -10.73 9.91 -20.70
N GLU A 70 -12.05 9.98 -20.66
CA GLU A 70 -12.83 11.11 -20.13
C GLU A 70 -13.11 10.98 -18.63
N ALA A 71 -12.43 10.06 -17.93
CA ALA A 71 -12.59 9.89 -16.48
C ALA A 71 -12.39 11.23 -15.75
N PRO A 72 -13.25 11.53 -14.75
CA PRO A 72 -13.22 12.83 -14.08
C PRO A 72 -12.03 13.02 -13.14
N ALA A 73 -11.23 12.00 -12.92
CA ALA A 73 -10.08 12.02 -12.02
C ALA A 73 -8.93 11.17 -12.56
N ASP A 74 -7.75 11.40 -11.99
CA ASP A 74 -6.57 10.57 -12.16
C ASP A 74 -6.24 9.79 -10.89
N VAL A 75 -5.40 8.78 -11.01
CA VAL A 75 -4.87 7.99 -9.88
C VAL A 75 -3.35 8.04 -9.93
N PHE A 76 -2.71 8.55 -8.89
CA PHE A 76 -1.28 8.41 -8.72
C PHE A 76 -1.02 7.27 -7.73
N TYR A 77 -0.44 6.17 -8.23
CA TYR A 77 -0.21 4.95 -7.45
C TYR A 77 1.28 4.70 -7.22
N ILE A 78 1.67 4.47 -5.96
CA ILE A 78 3.05 4.20 -5.55
C ILE A 78 3.13 2.74 -5.08
N HIS A 79 3.87 1.93 -5.83
CA HIS A 79 3.97 0.50 -5.56
C HIS A 79 4.80 0.17 -4.30
N PRO A 80 4.61 -0.99 -3.66
CA PRO A 80 5.49 -1.47 -2.59
C PRO A 80 6.88 -1.82 -3.11
N THR A 81 7.85 -1.97 -2.21
CA THR A 81 9.14 -2.55 -2.61
C THR A 81 9.00 -4.06 -2.85
N LEU A 82 9.59 -4.52 -3.93
CA LEU A 82 9.87 -5.93 -4.24
C LEU A 82 11.37 -6.23 -4.22
N TYR A 83 12.19 -5.22 -3.90
CA TYR A 83 13.63 -5.35 -3.79
C TYR A 83 13.98 -5.96 -2.42
N SER A 84 13.88 -7.30 -2.33
CA SER A 84 14.02 -8.05 -1.08
C SER A 84 15.05 -9.16 -1.12
N ASP A 85 15.37 -9.67 -2.30
CA ASP A 85 16.37 -10.71 -2.47
C ASP A 85 17.79 -10.13 -2.38
N GLU A 86 18.79 -10.98 -2.15
CA GLU A 86 20.18 -10.56 -2.16
C GLU A 86 20.49 -9.82 -3.48
N PRO A 87 20.94 -8.54 -3.41
CA PRO A 87 21.16 -7.75 -4.61
C PRO A 87 22.28 -8.33 -5.47
N LYS A 88 21.95 -8.70 -6.72
CA LYS A 88 22.89 -9.24 -7.72
C LYS A 88 23.75 -8.15 -8.36
N THR A 89 23.45 -6.88 -8.10
CA THR A 89 24.16 -5.72 -8.61
C THR A 89 25.02 -5.07 -7.53
N GLU A 90 25.82 -4.09 -7.89
CA GLU A 90 26.55 -3.24 -6.95
C GLU A 90 25.64 -2.36 -6.07
N PHE A 91 24.41 -2.09 -6.53
CA PHE A 91 23.42 -1.26 -5.84
C PHE A 91 22.74 -2.08 -4.73
N LYS A 92 23.22 -1.96 -3.50
CA LYS A 92 22.74 -2.81 -2.40
C LYS A 92 21.52 -2.24 -1.66
N TRP A 93 21.30 -0.91 -1.70
CA TRP A 93 20.26 -0.25 -0.92
C TRP A 93 19.07 0.24 -1.73
N ASN A 94 19.28 0.63 -2.98
CA ASN A 94 18.23 1.11 -3.85
C ASN A 94 18.29 0.39 -5.20
N GLN A 95 17.14 0.02 -5.74
CA GLN A 95 17.04 -0.62 -7.05
C GLN A 95 17.52 0.32 -8.17
N ASP A 96 18.22 -0.19 -9.15
CA ASP A 96 18.34 0.46 -10.46
C ASP A 96 17.03 0.31 -11.21
N VAL A 97 16.36 1.43 -11.55
CA VAL A 97 15.08 1.42 -12.29
C VAL A 97 15.19 0.81 -13.71
N ARG A 98 16.42 0.54 -14.18
CA ARG A 98 16.67 -0.14 -15.45
C ARG A 98 16.71 -1.66 -15.33
N ASP A 99 16.64 -2.24 -14.12
CA ASP A 99 16.60 -3.68 -13.90
C ASP A 99 15.30 -4.27 -14.48
N PRO A 100 15.39 -5.04 -15.61
CA PRO A 100 14.21 -5.53 -16.31
C PRO A 100 13.47 -6.62 -15.54
N ASP A 101 14.18 -7.42 -14.73
CA ASP A 101 13.60 -8.54 -14.02
C ASP A 101 12.77 -8.05 -12.83
N LEU A 102 13.30 -7.09 -12.06
CA LEU A 102 12.56 -6.51 -10.95
C LEU A 102 11.42 -5.62 -11.46
N ASN A 103 11.62 -4.89 -12.55
CA ASN A 103 10.56 -4.14 -13.22
C ASN A 103 9.40 -5.03 -13.66
N ARG A 104 9.70 -6.20 -14.28
CA ARG A 104 8.67 -7.18 -14.65
C ARG A 104 7.90 -7.68 -13.41
N GLN A 105 8.58 -7.94 -12.31
CA GLN A 105 7.92 -8.34 -11.06
C GLN A 105 6.99 -7.24 -10.53
N VAL A 106 7.43 -5.98 -10.56
CA VAL A 106 6.59 -4.83 -10.18
C VAL A 106 5.36 -4.75 -11.08
N ASP A 107 5.52 -4.86 -12.39
CA ASP A 107 4.41 -4.80 -13.34
C ASP A 107 3.42 -5.96 -13.12
N GLU A 108 3.92 -7.18 -13.00
CA GLU A 108 3.09 -8.39 -12.89
C GLU A 108 2.49 -8.62 -11.49
N LEU A 109 2.97 -7.96 -10.45
CA LEU A 109 2.45 -8.15 -9.10
C LEU A 109 1.73 -6.89 -8.59
N PRO A 110 2.37 -5.84 -8.03
CA PRO A 110 1.64 -4.72 -7.47
C PRO A 110 0.88 -3.90 -8.52
N ILE A 111 1.40 -3.71 -9.72
CA ILE A 111 0.65 -2.96 -10.74
C ILE A 111 -0.59 -3.75 -11.14
N ARG A 112 -0.43 -5.02 -11.52
CA ARG A 112 -1.55 -5.87 -11.95
C ARG A 112 -2.59 -6.12 -10.85
N TYR A 113 -2.17 -6.33 -9.59
CA TYR A 113 -3.07 -6.82 -8.54
C TYR A 113 -3.44 -5.77 -7.48
N GLN A 114 -2.80 -4.60 -7.49
CA GLN A 114 -3.10 -3.54 -6.53
C GLN A 114 -3.48 -2.23 -7.24
N ALA A 115 -2.65 -1.72 -8.17
CA ALA A 115 -2.97 -0.48 -8.90
C ALA A 115 -4.28 -0.59 -9.69
N THR A 116 -4.55 -1.76 -10.28
CA THR A 116 -5.82 -2.02 -10.99
C THR A 116 -7.07 -1.93 -10.12
N ALA A 117 -6.95 -2.02 -8.78
CA ALA A 117 -8.09 -1.77 -7.90
C ALA A 117 -8.59 -0.33 -8.01
N PHE A 118 -7.77 0.57 -8.50
CA PHE A 118 -8.09 2.00 -8.65
C PHE A 118 -8.47 2.40 -10.07
N ASN A 119 -8.25 1.54 -11.08
CA ASN A 119 -8.49 1.93 -12.49
C ASN A 119 -9.97 2.10 -12.88
N ALA A 120 -10.92 1.87 -11.97
CA ALA A 120 -12.32 2.29 -12.16
C ALA A 120 -12.58 3.73 -11.67
N ALA A 121 -11.67 4.28 -10.89
CA ALA A 121 -11.78 5.62 -10.35
C ALA A 121 -11.19 6.67 -11.29
N GLY A 122 -10.16 6.31 -12.08
CA GLY A 122 -9.48 7.23 -12.96
C GLY A 122 -8.36 6.59 -13.76
N LEU A 123 -7.67 7.41 -14.55
CA LEU A 123 -6.49 7.01 -15.30
C LEU A 123 -5.31 6.79 -14.33
N VAL A 124 -4.66 5.64 -14.44
CA VAL A 124 -3.62 5.24 -13.49
C VAL A 124 -2.24 5.67 -13.97
N TYR A 125 -1.55 6.39 -13.12
CA TYR A 125 -0.14 6.77 -13.25
C TYR A 125 0.65 6.14 -12.12
N ALA A 126 1.68 5.36 -12.43
CA ALA A 126 2.53 4.71 -11.44
C ALA A 126 4.00 4.83 -11.85
N PRO A 127 4.83 5.56 -11.12
CA PRO A 127 6.25 5.71 -11.45
C PRO A 127 7.04 4.46 -11.11
N ARG A 128 8.13 4.19 -11.87
CA ARG A 128 9.27 3.43 -11.39
C ARG A 128 10.12 4.34 -10.54
N TYR A 129 10.55 3.89 -9.40
CA TYR A 129 11.41 4.65 -8.50
C TYR A 129 12.50 3.75 -7.93
N ARG A 130 13.60 4.30 -7.51
CA ARG A 130 14.70 3.57 -6.88
C ARG A 130 14.25 3.04 -5.52
N GLN A 131 13.32 2.06 -5.54
CA GLN A 131 12.76 1.47 -4.34
C GLN A 131 13.87 1.01 -3.39
N ALA A 132 13.74 1.32 -2.11
CA ALA A 132 14.69 0.91 -1.11
C ALA A 132 14.56 -0.60 -0.85
N HIS A 133 15.70 -1.27 -0.64
CA HIS A 133 15.74 -2.68 -0.29
C HIS A 133 14.96 -2.96 1.00
N TYR A 134 14.32 -4.13 1.06
CA TYR A 134 13.46 -4.51 2.19
C TYR A 134 14.17 -4.43 3.55
N SER A 135 15.51 -4.57 3.58
CA SER A 135 16.33 -4.43 4.79
C SER A 135 16.13 -3.11 5.53
N VAL A 136 15.64 -2.04 4.89
CA VAL A 136 15.35 -0.76 5.56
C VAL A 136 14.32 -0.91 6.69
N PHE A 137 13.49 -1.95 6.66
CA PHE A 137 12.51 -2.26 7.70
C PHE A 137 13.08 -3.11 8.84
N LEU A 138 14.27 -3.67 8.68
CA LEU A 138 14.89 -4.63 9.60
C LEU A 138 16.23 -4.14 10.18
N THR A 139 16.92 -3.25 9.46
CA THR A 139 18.25 -2.77 9.86
C THR A 139 18.21 -1.98 11.17
N PRO A 140 19.17 -2.21 12.09
CA PRO A 140 19.36 -1.36 13.25
C PRO A 140 20.01 -0.01 12.90
N HIS A 141 20.56 0.14 11.68
CA HIS A 141 21.26 1.33 11.24
C HIS A 141 20.28 2.37 10.69
N LEU A 142 19.80 3.26 11.54
CA LEU A 142 18.77 4.25 11.21
C LEU A 142 19.21 5.23 10.11
N ASP A 143 20.50 5.57 10.05
CA ASP A 143 21.05 6.45 9.01
C ASP A 143 21.02 5.80 7.63
N ASP A 144 21.39 4.51 7.52
CA ASP A 144 21.35 3.75 6.27
C ASP A 144 19.90 3.63 5.78
N LYS A 145 18.98 3.28 6.69
CA LYS A 145 17.53 3.26 6.44
C LYS A 145 17.05 4.60 5.90
N LYS A 146 17.38 5.70 6.60
CA LYS A 146 16.93 7.04 6.22
C LYS A 146 17.42 7.41 4.83
N ARG A 147 18.72 7.24 4.55
CA ARG A 147 19.32 7.59 3.26
C ARG A 147 18.71 6.81 2.10
N ALA A 148 18.47 5.51 2.26
CA ALA A 148 17.85 4.70 1.22
C ALA A 148 16.39 5.12 0.97
N LEU A 149 15.62 5.42 2.02
CA LEU A 149 14.25 5.90 1.88
C LEU A 149 14.17 7.33 1.32
N ASP A 150 15.12 8.21 1.65
CA ASP A 150 15.18 9.57 1.10
C ASP A 150 15.40 9.56 -0.42
N ILE A 151 16.27 8.67 -0.93
CA ILE A 151 16.46 8.49 -2.38
C ILE A 151 15.19 8.02 -3.06
N ALA A 152 14.54 7.01 -2.49
CA ALA A 152 13.29 6.50 -3.02
C ALA A 152 12.17 7.56 -3.02
N TYR A 153 12.10 8.36 -1.95
CA TYR A 153 11.13 9.46 -1.85
C TYR A 153 11.42 10.57 -2.86
N ALA A 154 12.68 10.96 -3.04
CA ALA A 154 13.06 12.00 -4.01
C ALA A 154 12.60 11.64 -5.44
N ASP A 155 12.69 10.36 -5.83
CA ASP A 155 12.18 9.90 -7.11
C ASP A 155 10.65 9.98 -7.17
N VAL A 156 9.96 9.53 -6.13
CA VAL A 156 8.48 9.59 -6.06
C VAL A 156 7.99 11.04 -6.11
N GLU A 157 8.68 11.96 -5.41
CA GLU A 157 8.37 13.39 -5.43
C GLU A 157 8.57 13.99 -6.83
N ALA A 158 9.70 13.69 -7.48
CA ALA A 158 9.98 14.15 -8.85
C ALA A 158 8.95 13.61 -9.85
N ALA A 159 8.54 12.34 -9.71
CA ALA A 159 7.49 11.74 -10.52
C ALA A 159 6.14 12.41 -10.30
N PHE A 160 5.80 12.72 -9.05
CA PHE A 160 4.55 13.39 -8.72
C PHE A 160 4.53 14.82 -9.28
N ASP A 161 5.62 15.56 -9.16
CA ASP A 161 5.74 16.91 -9.73
C ASP A 161 5.60 16.87 -11.26
N TYR A 162 6.24 15.88 -11.91
CA TYR A 162 6.09 15.68 -13.35
C TYR A 162 4.64 15.32 -13.72
N PHE A 163 3.99 14.42 -12.97
CA PHE A 163 2.59 14.06 -13.15
C PHE A 163 1.68 15.28 -13.04
N ILE A 164 1.77 16.06 -11.98
CA ILE A 164 0.94 17.26 -11.77
C ILE A 164 1.11 18.25 -12.93
N LYS A 165 2.36 18.50 -13.33
CA LYS A 165 2.68 19.51 -14.35
C LYS A 165 2.29 19.08 -15.76
N ASN A 166 2.53 17.81 -16.13
CA ASN A 166 2.48 17.38 -17.54
C ASN A 166 1.29 16.48 -17.86
N HIS A 167 0.69 15.81 -16.86
CA HIS A 167 -0.37 14.85 -17.10
C HIS A 167 -1.70 15.23 -16.44
N ASN A 168 -1.70 15.58 -15.16
CA ASN A 168 -2.92 15.82 -14.40
C ASN A 168 -3.64 17.11 -14.79
N GLN A 169 -2.91 18.18 -15.10
CA GLN A 169 -3.47 19.45 -15.59
C GLN A 169 -4.60 20.02 -14.72
N GLY A 170 -4.47 19.88 -13.40
CA GLY A 170 -5.44 20.41 -12.43
C GLY A 170 -6.70 19.58 -12.23
N ARG A 171 -6.76 18.37 -12.77
CA ARG A 171 -7.88 17.44 -12.55
C ARG A 171 -7.88 16.92 -11.11
N PRO A 172 -9.05 16.51 -10.58
CA PRO A 172 -9.11 15.75 -9.33
C PRO A 172 -8.23 14.49 -9.40
N PHE A 173 -7.66 14.09 -8.27
CA PHE A 173 -6.86 12.87 -8.23
C PHE A 173 -7.03 12.06 -6.94
N VAL A 174 -6.85 10.75 -7.06
CA VAL A 174 -6.68 9.81 -5.96
C VAL A 174 -5.19 9.56 -5.79
N LEU A 175 -4.68 9.66 -4.56
CA LEU A 175 -3.35 9.22 -4.21
C LEU A 175 -3.44 7.84 -3.55
N ALA A 176 -2.69 6.86 -4.05
CA ALA A 176 -2.71 5.52 -3.47
C ALA A 176 -1.29 4.95 -3.37
N GLY A 177 -1.04 4.16 -2.35
CA GLY A 177 0.22 3.45 -2.19
C GLY A 177 0.03 2.19 -1.37
N HIS A 178 1.08 1.34 -1.34
CA HIS A 178 1.11 0.17 -0.48
C HIS A 178 2.50 -0.01 0.13
N SER A 179 2.57 -0.36 1.42
CA SER A 179 3.84 -0.66 2.10
C SER A 179 4.83 0.51 2.02
N GLN A 180 6.00 0.34 1.40
CA GLN A 180 6.96 1.43 1.17
C GLN A 180 6.32 2.57 0.35
N GLY A 181 5.47 2.25 -0.63
CA GLY A 181 4.71 3.26 -1.36
C GLY A 181 3.76 4.08 -0.48
N THR A 182 3.22 3.48 0.58
CA THR A 182 2.43 4.22 1.59
C THR A 182 3.27 5.22 2.37
N LEU A 183 4.52 4.88 2.74
CA LEU A 183 5.41 5.85 3.40
C LEU A 183 5.66 7.06 2.50
N HIS A 184 5.94 6.83 1.22
CA HIS A 184 6.19 7.91 0.27
C HIS A 184 4.92 8.72 -0.02
N ALA A 185 3.75 8.07 -0.13
CA ALA A 185 2.47 8.76 -0.27
C ALA A 185 2.16 9.66 0.95
N ALA A 186 2.44 9.19 2.17
CA ALA A 186 2.27 10.00 3.38
C ALA A 186 3.23 11.22 3.39
N HIS A 187 4.47 11.06 2.91
CA HIS A 187 5.42 12.16 2.73
C HIS A 187 4.92 13.16 1.68
N LEU A 188 4.40 12.70 0.52
CA LEU A 188 3.81 13.59 -0.50
C LEU A 188 2.63 14.38 0.07
N LEU A 189 1.73 13.72 0.81
CA LEU A 189 0.62 14.42 1.47
C LEU A 189 1.13 15.55 2.34
N LYS A 190 2.10 15.27 3.20
CA LYS A 190 2.63 16.21 4.18
C LYS A 190 3.39 17.38 3.54
N HIS A 191 4.17 17.12 2.49
CA HIS A 191 5.13 18.10 1.97
C HIS A 191 4.70 18.77 0.66
N ARG A 192 3.77 18.16 -0.08
CA ARG A 192 3.38 18.64 -1.43
C ARG A 192 1.90 18.96 -1.54
N ILE A 193 1.03 18.38 -0.70
CA ILE A 193 -0.42 18.45 -0.89
C ILE A 193 -1.11 19.25 0.23
N ILE A 194 -0.90 18.88 1.49
CA ILE A 194 -1.57 19.53 2.63
C ILE A 194 -1.16 21.01 2.70
N GLY A 195 -2.15 21.89 2.80
CA GLY A 195 -1.94 23.34 2.87
C GLY A 195 -1.61 24.00 1.54
N THR A 196 -1.63 23.26 0.43
CA THR A 196 -1.41 23.79 -0.94
C THR A 196 -2.68 23.73 -1.77
N ALA A 197 -2.67 24.36 -2.96
CA ALA A 197 -3.79 24.31 -3.90
C ALA A 197 -4.14 22.86 -4.33
N LEU A 198 -3.18 21.93 -4.29
CA LEU A 198 -3.39 20.53 -4.65
C LEU A 198 -4.32 19.81 -3.67
N GLN A 199 -4.40 20.25 -2.41
CA GLN A 199 -5.32 19.66 -1.44
C GLN A 199 -6.77 19.75 -1.91
N GLY A 200 -7.14 20.85 -2.55
CA GLY A 200 -8.47 21.04 -3.13
C GLY A 200 -8.79 20.08 -4.29
N ASN A 201 -7.80 19.44 -4.91
CA ASN A 201 -7.98 18.45 -5.99
C ASN A 201 -7.86 17.00 -5.50
N LEU A 202 -7.48 16.78 -4.25
CA LEU A 202 -7.36 15.44 -3.67
C LEU A 202 -8.75 14.87 -3.40
N VAL A 203 -9.13 13.83 -4.14
CA VAL A 203 -10.37 13.08 -3.89
C VAL A 203 -10.26 12.29 -2.60
N ALA A 204 -9.24 11.45 -2.48
CA ALA A 204 -8.91 10.71 -1.26
C ALA A 204 -7.48 10.13 -1.38
N ALA A 205 -6.87 9.83 -0.22
CA ALA A 205 -5.62 9.07 -0.17
C ALA A 205 -5.85 7.68 0.44
N TYR A 206 -5.33 6.63 -0.22
CA TYR A 206 -5.37 5.24 0.23
C TYR A 206 -3.96 4.78 0.63
N LEU A 207 -3.75 4.55 1.93
CA LEU A 207 -2.44 4.36 2.55
C LEU A 207 -2.33 3.01 3.31
N PRO A 208 -2.73 1.86 2.74
CA PRO A 208 -2.62 0.57 3.44
C PRO A 208 -1.17 0.10 3.60
N GLY A 209 -0.95 -0.74 4.61
CA GLY A 209 0.28 -1.50 4.81
C GLY A 209 1.24 -0.91 5.83
N MET A 210 1.13 0.36 6.20
CA MET A 210 2.01 0.99 7.18
C MET A 210 1.21 1.59 8.36
N PRO A 211 1.80 1.61 9.57
CA PRO A 211 1.17 2.24 10.72
C PRO A 211 1.32 3.77 10.60
N ILE A 212 0.20 4.48 10.38
CA ILE A 212 0.18 5.93 10.29
C ILE A 212 -0.68 6.46 11.45
N PRO A 213 -0.11 7.14 12.45
CA PRO A 213 -0.85 7.83 13.49
C PRO A 213 -1.77 8.91 12.91
N ALA A 214 -2.90 9.17 13.58
CA ALA A 214 -3.91 10.11 13.07
C ALA A 214 -3.39 11.55 12.95
N ASP A 215 -2.48 11.94 13.82
CA ASP A 215 -1.84 13.26 13.86
C ASP A 215 -0.70 13.44 12.86
N SER A 216 -0.22 12.35 12.24
CA SER A 216 0.88 12.41 11.27
C SER A 216 0.56 13.23 10.03
N LEU A 217 -0.71 13.35 9.67
CA LEU A 217 -1.21 14.09 8.52
C LEU A 217 -2.16 15.23 8.96
N ALA A 218 -1.71 16.01 9.96
CA ALA A 218 -2.44 17.16 10.44
C ALA A 218 -2.81 18.11 9.27
N GLY A 219 -4.10 18.51 9.20
CA GLY A 219 -4.63 19.31 8.08
C GLY A 219 -5.37 18.48 7.02
N LEU A 220 -5.32 17.14 7.07
CA LEU A 220 -6.13 16.26 6.23
C LEU A 220 -6.90 15.27 7.14
N PRO A 221 -8.24 15.27 7.14
CA PRO A 221 -9.02 14.38 8.00
C PRO A 221 -8.94 12.93 7.60
N VAL A 222 -9.09 12.01 8.55
CA VAL A 222 -9.35 10.59 8.26
C VAL A 222 -10.78 10.46 7.71
N CYS A 223 -10.95 9.65 6.65
CA CYS A 223 -12.30 9.38 6.12
C CYS A 223 -13.12 8.57 7.12
N THR A 224 -14.34 9.00 7.39
CA THR A 224 -15.24 8.41 8.40
C THR A 224 -16.31 7.48 7.82
N ASP A 225 -16.52 7.55 6.51
CA ASP A 225 -17.50 6.75 5.78
C ASP A 225 -17.08 6.50 4.32
N SER A 226 -17.94 5.85 3.55
CA SER A 226 -17.68 5.48 2.15
C SER A 226 -17.79 6.64 1.16
N LEU A 227 -18.41 7.75 1.52
CA LEU A 227 -18.66 8.90 0.65
C LEU A 227 -17.71 10.06 0.93
N ALA A 228 -17.07 10.09 2.11
CA ALA A 228 -16.16 11.15 2.49
C ALA A 228 -15.05 11.38 1.46
N THR A 229 -14.79 12.63 1.09
CA THR A 229 -13.75 13.06 0.16
C THR A 229 -12.84 14.10 0.79
N GLY A 230 -11.68 14.43 0.18
CA GLY A 230 -10.69 15.32 0.79
C GLY A 230 -10.11 14.74 2.09
N CYS A 231 -9.93 13.42 2.17
CA CYS A 231 -9.56 12.70 3.37
C CYS A 231 -8.67 11.49 3.05
N TRP A 232 -8.19 10.78 4.06
CA TRP A 232 -7.34 9.61 3.87
C TRP A 232 -7.81 8.39 4.65
N VAL A 233 -7.44 7.21 4.17
CA VAL A 233 -7.70 5.92 4.82
C VAL A 233 -6.41 5.12 4.92
N SER A 234 -6.28 4.33 5.99
CA SER A 234 -5.18 3.38 6.18
C SER A 234 -5.67 2.14 6.91
N TRP A 235 -5.01 1.03 6.71
CA TRP A 235 -5.17 -0.22 7.44
C TRP A 235 -3.95 -1.12 7.25
N ARG A 236 -3.78 -2.09 8.17
CA ARG A 236 -2.80 -3.17 8.09
C ARG A 236 -3.47 -4.47 8.47
N THR A 237 -3.38 -5.50 7.62
CA THR A 237 -4.15 -6.72 7.75
C THR A 237 -3.37 -7.83 8.44
N PHE A 238 -3.92 -8.35 9.54
CA PHE A 238 -3.37 -9.48 10.28
C PHE A 238 -4.44 -10.52 10.54
N ARG A 239 -4.01 -11.76 10.69
CA ARG A 239 -4.87 -12.86 11.09
C ARG A 239 -5.34 -12.66 12.53
N TRP A 240 -6.61 -12.89 12.79
CA TRP A 240 -7.18 -12.85 14.12
C TRP A 240 -6.38 -13.74 15.10
N GLY A 241 -6.12 -13.18 16.29
CA GLY A 241 -5.33 -13.86 17.33
C GLY A 241 -3.81 -13.82 17.17
N TYR A 242 -3.29 -13.27 16.06
CA TYR A 242 -1.86 -13.02 15.92
C TYR A 242 -1.47 -11.75 16.68
N ARG A 243 -0.28 -11.77 17.31
CA ARG A 243 0.29 -10.56 17.95
C ARG A 243 1.42 -10.04 17.07
N PRO A 244 1.27 -8.90 16.39
CA PRO A 244 2.37 -8.28 15.65
C PRO A 244 3.54 -7.99 16.60
N ILE A 245 4.77 -8.31 16.16
CA ILE A 245 6.00 -8.06 16.94
C ILE A 245 6.33 -6.56 16.96
N ALA A 246 5.97 -5.83 15.91
CA ALA A 246 6.13 -4.37 15.86
C ALA A 246 5.12 -3.69 16.79
N PRO A 247 5.53 -2.63 17.51
CA PRO A 247 4.66 -1.96 18.45
C PRO A 247 3.36 -1.53 17.77
N ILE A 248 2.27 -1.90 18.39
CA ILE A 248 0.98 -1.28 18.17
C ILE A 248 1.13 0.08 18.85
N GLY A 249 1.67 1.07 18.12
CA GLY A 249 1.83 2.45 18.54
C GLY A 249 2.50 2.69 19.90
N ASP A 250 3.29 3.69 19.96
CA ASP A 250 3.95 4.26 21.16
C ASP A 250 3.04 5.22 21.96
N GLY A 251 1.73 5.01 21.89
CA GLY A 251 0.74 5.82 22.64
C GLY A 251 -0.48 6.27 21.85
N SER A 252 -0.42 6.44 20.54
CA SER A 252 -1.59 6.62 19.67
C SER A 252 -1.74 5.42 18.73
N ASP A 253 -2.89 4.74 18.78
CA ASP A 253 -3.18 3.67 17.83
C ASP A 253 -3.15 4.23 16.40
N PRO A 254 -2.44 3.57 15.45
CA PRO A 254 -2.47 3.98 14.06
C PRO A 254 -3.88 3.97 13.50
N VAL A 255 -4.13 4.79 12.50
CA VAL A 255 -5.43 4.79 11.81
C VAL A 255 -5.69 3.44 11.18
N CYS A 256 -6.89 2.91 11.42
CA CYS A 256 -7.39 1.70 10.79
C CYS A 256 -8.85 1.90 10.36
N VAL A 257 -9.03 2.26 9.10
CA VAL A 257 -10.34 2.29 8.45
C VAL A 257 -10.65 0.89 7.95
N ASN A 258 -11.83 0.37 8.23
CA ASN A 258 -12.22 -0.95 7.75
C ASN A 258 -12.61 -0.87 6.25
N PRO A 259 -11.89 -1.53 5.31
CA PRO A 259 -12.14 -1.40 3.87
C PRO A 259 -13.41 -2.07 3.39
N ILE A 260 -14.18 -2.72 4.27
CA ILE A 260 -15.50 -3.28 3.93
C ILE A 260 -16.59 -2.25 4.24
N SER A 261 -16.57 -1.67 5.45
CA SER A 261 -17.58 -0.69 5.90
C SER A 261 -17.19 0.76 5.62
N TRP A 262 -15.90 1.02 5.41
CA TRP A 262 -15.29 2.36 5.30
C TRP A 262 -15.49 3.22 6.54
N SER A 263 -15.79 2.61 7.67
CA SER A 263 -15.94 3.29 8.94
C SER A 263 -14.59 3.41 9.66
N TYR A 264 -14.39 4.54 10.30
CA TYR A 264 -13.32 4.80 11.23
C TYR A 264 -13.93 5.15 12.59
N SER A 265 -13.71 4.28 13.58
CA SER A 265 -14.04 4.54 14.97
C SER A 265 -12.77 4.91 15.71
N GLY A 266 -12.40 6.18 15.69
CA GLY A 266 -11.20 6.67 16.38
C GLY A 266 -11.20 6.22 17.85
N GLY A 267 -10.21 5.40 18.25
CA GLY A 267 -10.00 4.97 19.62
C GLY A 267 -11.15 4.17 20.22
N VAL A 268 -11.31 2.93 19.80
CA VAL A 268 -12.30 2.01 20.40
C VAL A 268 -12.01 1.83 21.88
N LYS A 269 -12.97 2.18 22.74
CA LYS A 269 -12.97 1.83 24.17
C LYS A 269 -12.74 0.32 24.34
N ARG A 270 -11.95 -0.03 25.34
CA ARG A 270 -11.35 -1.36 25.61
C ARG A 270 -12.27 -2.58 25.55
N ASP A 271 -13.60 -2.43 25.52
CA ASP A 271 -14.53 -3.51 25.87
C ASP A 271 -15.43 -4.02 24.73
N THR A 272 -15.25 -3.55 23.51
CA THR A 272 -16.09 -4.01 22.40
C THR A 272 -15.25 -4.31 21.19
N VAL A 273 -14.99 -5.60 20.96
CA VAL A 273 -14.65 -6.15 19.65
C VAL A 273 -15.86 -5.99 18.72
N GLN A 274 -16.35 -4.77 18.59
CA GLN A 274 -17.53 -4.43 17.78
C GLN A 274 -17.14 -3.92 16.40
N GLY A 275 -16.00 -4.35 15.88
CA GLY A 275 -15.62 -4.05 14.53
C GLY A 275 -15.90 -5.17 13.53
N TYR A 276 -16.65 -6.21 13.93
CA TYR A 276 -17.04 -7.27 13.03
C TYR A 276 -18.03 -6.75 12.01
N VAL A 277 -17.51 -6.36 10.85
CA VAL A 277 -18.39 -6.11 9.72
C VAL A 277 -18.83 -7.43 9.15
N HIS A 278 -20.15 -7.62 9.09
CA HIS A 278 -20.74 -8.79 8.55
C HIS A 278 -20.22 -9.13 7.16
N ARG A 279 -19.95 -10.40 6.89
CA ARG A 279 -19.49 -10.95 5.61
C ARG A 279 -20.31 -10.52 4.40
N HIS A 280 -21.50 -9.97 4.60
CA HIS A 280 -22.44 -9.58 3.56
C HIS A 280 -21.99 -8.38 2.72
N HIS A 281 -21.06 -7.56 3.21
CA HIS A 281 -20.60 -6.35 2.51
C HIS A 281 -19.30 -6.55 1.71
N HIS A 282 -18.57 -7.66 1.92
CA HIS A 282 -17.35 -7.92 1.19
C HIS A 282 -17.63 -8.20 -0.29
N LYS A 283 -17.08 -7.35 -1.18
CA LYS A 283 -17.29 -7.40 -2.63
C LYS A 283 -16.39 -8.40 -3.34
N GLY A 284 -15.25 -8.72 -2.77
CA GLY A 284 -14.44 -9.82 -3.22
C GLY A 284 -12.95 -9.54 -3.32
N ALA A 285 -12.16 -10.56 -3.02
CA ALA A 285 -10.71 -10.57 -3.15
C ALA A 285 -10.28 -10.93 -4.59
N ALA A 286 -9.29 -10.22 -5.14
CA ALA A 286 -8.59 -10.59 -6.36
C ALA A 286 -7.33 -11.37 -6.02
N LEU A 287 -7.27 -12.61 -6.48
CA LEU A 287 -6.16 -13.52 -6.26
C LEU A 287 -5.68 -14.06 -7.61
N LYS A 288 -4.46 -14.59 -7.65
CA LYS A 288 -3.96 -15.27 -8.86
C LYS A 288 -4.79 -16.52 -9.18
N PRO A 289 -5.09 -16.79 -10.49
CA PRO A 289 -4.86 -15.92 -11.63
C PRO A 289 -5.83 -14.72 -11.63
N PHE A 290 -5.35 -13.57 -12.15
CA PHE A 290 -6.14 -12.35 -12.29
C PHE A 290 -7.42 -12.58 -13.11
N GLY A 291 -8.50 -11.89 -12.71
CA GLY A 291 -9.82 -12.02 -13.35
C GLY A 291 -10.83 -12.82 -12.54
N ARG A 292 -10.38 -13.61 -11.57
CA ARG A 292 -11.30 -14.35 -10.69
C ARG A 292 -11.48 -13.60 -9.35
N ILE A 293 -12.71 -13.20 -9.08
CA ILE A 293 -13.10 -12.55 -7.83
C ILE A 293 -13.72 -13.58 -6.89
N TYR A 294 -13.21 -13.64 -5.66
CA TYR A 294 -13.72 -14.50 -4.61
C TYR A 294 -14.56 -13.68 -3.64
N ARG A 295 -15.89 -13.69 -3.83
CA ARG A 295 -16.84 -12.94 -3.00
C ARG A 295 -17.07 -13.63 -1.66
N HIS A 296 -17.33 -12.83 -0.60
CA HIS A 296 -17.68 -13.29 0.73
C HIS A 296 -16.70 -14.30 1.35
N ARG A 297 -15.40 -14.14 1.06
CA ARG A 297 -14.35 -15.06 1.50
C ARG A 297 -13.42 -14.46 2.56
N CYS A 298 -13.60 -13.20 2.87
CA CYS A 298 -12.86 -12.47 3.88
C CYS A 298 -13.84 -11.68 4.74
N ASP A 299 -13.56 -11.57 6.00
CA ASP A 299 -14.20 -10.66 6.96
C ASP A 299 -13.14 -9.68 7.48
N ALA A 300 -13.54 -8.61 8.13
CA ALA A 300 -12.60 -7.68 8.71
C ALA A 300 -13.19 -6.98 9.93
N GLY A 301 -12.37 -6.81 10.96
CA GLY A 301 -12.67 -6.02 12.14
C GLY A 301 -11.51 -5.08 12.47
N SER A 302 -11.77 -3.82 12.75
CA SER A 302 -10.76 -2.82 13.13
C SER A 302 -10.63 -2.80 14.66
N TYR A 303 -9.41 -2.96 15.16
CA TYR A 303 -9.13 -2.86 16.59
C TYR A 303 -7.67 -2.45 16.83
N ARG A 304 -7.44 -1.42 17.63
CA ARG A 304 -6.10 -0.93 18.02
C ARG A 304 -5.16 -0.70 16.81
N GLY A 305 -5.64 0.03 15.82
CA GLY A 305 -4.83 0.36 14.64
C GLY A 305 -4.50 -0.81 13.72
N VAL A 306 -5.19 -1.94 13.86
CA VAL A 306 -4.99 -3.16 13.08
C VAL A 306 -6.32 -3.65 12.51
N LEU A 307 -6.29 -4.11 11.27
CA LEU A 307 -7.39 -4.80 10.62
C LEU A 307 -7.26 -6.30 10.82
N TRP A 308 -8.13 -6.86 11.64
CA TRP A 308 -8.15 -8.27 11.96
C TRP A 308 -9.06 -9.04 11.02
N VAL A 309 -8.56 -10.12 10.44
CA VAL A 309 -9.32 -11.00 9.55
C VAL A 309 -9.20 -12.45 10.00
N HIS A 310 -10.26 -13.22 9.84
CA HIS A 310 -10.14 -14.67 9.90
C HIS A 310 -9.43 -15.17 8.65
N ARG A 311 -8.92 -16.40 8.69
CA ARG A 311 -8.27 -17.00 7.53
C ARG A 311 -9.20 -16.92 6.32
N PRO A 312 -8.79 -16.26 5.23
CA PRO A 312 -9.61 -16.16 4.03
C PRO A 312 -9.94 -17.53 3.46
N ARG A 313 -11.18 -17.72 2.95
CA ARG A 313 -11.67 -19.01 2.48
C ARG A 313 -11.72 -19.05 0.95
N PHE A 314 -10.64 -19.45 0.31
CA PHE A 314 -10.58 -19.68 -1.14
C PHE A 314 -9.71 -20.91 -1.44
N PRO A 315 -9.81 -21.51 -2.65
CA PRO A 315 -8.98 -22.65 -3.02
C PRO A 315 -7.47 -22.36 -2.83
N GLY A 316 -6.77 -23.23 -2.11
CA GLY A 316 -5.36 -23.04 -1.78
C GLY A 316 -5.07 -22.17 -0.55
N SER A 317 -6.07 -21.54 0.09
CA SER A 317 -5.86 -20.71 1.27
C SER A 317 -5.25 -21.47 2.45
N PHE A 318 -5.39 -22.79 2.50
CA PHE A 318 -4.76 -23.65 3.51
C PHE A 318 -3.23 -23.64 3.43
N LEU A 319 -2.66 -23.27 2.28
CA LEU A 319 -1.22 -23.13 2.10
C LEU A 319 -0.67 -21.81 2.67
N ILE A 320 -1.55 -20.84 2.96
CA ILE A 320 -1.14 -19.57 3.58
C ILE A 320 -0.82 -19.83 5.05
N ARG A 321 0.47 -19.91 5.36
CA ARG A 321 0.97 -20.13 6.73
C ARG A 321 1.16 -18.84 7.50
N SER A 322 1.45 -17.74 6.80
CA SER A 322 1.62 -16.42 7.43
C SER A 322 0.37 -15.96 8.16
N SER A 323 0.57 -15.30 9.28
CA SER A 323 -0.47 -14.58 10.03
C SER A 323 -0.41 -13.07 9.78
N ASN A 324 0.65 -12.59 9.16
CA ASN A 324 0.76 -11.25 8.60
C ASN A 324 0.26 -11.31 7.15
N TYR A 325 -0.85 -10.62 6.88
CA TYR A 325 -1.45 -10.57 5.55
C TYR A 325 -1.12 -9.28 4.79
N HIS A 326 0.01 -8.67 5.13
CA HIS A 326 0.49 -7.43 4.54
C HIS A 326 0.43 -7.42 3.00
N ALA A 327 0.92 -8.46 2.33
CA ALA A 327 0.83 -8.57 0.87
C ALA A 327 -0.62 -8.58 0.35
N GLY A 328 -1.59 -8.87 1.20
CA GLY A 328 -3.02 -8.92 0.90
C GLY A 328 -3.80 -7.67 1.29
N ASP A 329 -3.18 -6.64 1.83
CA ASP A 329 -3.89 -5.44 2.32
C ASP A 329 -4.88 -4.88 1.30
N ILE A 330 -4.49 -4.77 0.04
CA ILE A 330 -5.39 -4.37 -1.06
C ILE A 330 -6.11 -5.58 -1.65
N ASN A 331 -5.40 -6.68 -1.91
CA ASN A 331 -5.91 -7.81 -2.67
C ASN A 331 -7.07 -8.53 -1.99
N LEU A 332 -7.07 -8.65 -0.66
CA LEU A 332 -8.16 -9.26 0.09
C LEU A 332 -9.46 -8.44 0.00
N PHE A 333 -9.35 -7.14 -0.21
CA PHE A 333 -10.44 -6.17 -0.30
C PHE A 333 -10.53 -5.51 -1.69
N TYR A 334 -10.00 -6.16 -2.72
CA TYR A 334 -9.82 -5.59 -4.04
C TYR A 334 -11.07 -4.92 -4.60
N MET A 335 -12.22 -5.61 -4.60
CA MET A 335 -13.46 -5.07 -5.13
C MET A 335 -14.10 -4.03 -4.21
N ASP A 336 -13.84 -4.10 -2.92
CA ASP A 336 -14.30 -3.11 -1.95
C ASP A 336 -13.54 -1.79 -2.17
N VAL A 337 -12.22 -1.86 -2.33
CA VAL A 337 -11.37 -0.71 -2.70
C VAL A 337 -11.77 -0.15 -4.06
N ARG A 338 -11.92 -1.02 -5.07
CA ARG A 338 -12.29 -0.61 -6.44
C ARG A 338 -13.60 0.16 -6.48
N HIS A 339 -14.62 -0.35 -5.81
CA HIS A 339 -15.92 0.28 -5.75
C HIS A 339 -15.88 1.60 -4.97
N ASN A 340 -15.20 1.63 -3.84
CA ASN A 340 -15.13 2.82 -3.00
C ASN A 340 -14.34 3.94 -3.69
N ALA A 341 -13.22 3.65 -4.33
CA ALA A 341 -12.44 4.66 -5.04
C ALA A 341 -13.27 5.34 -6.15
N ALA A 342 -14.00 4.53 -6.95
CA ALA A 342 -14.90 5.06 -7.96
C ALA A 342 -16.06 5.88 -7.37
N LEU A 343 -16.64 5.41 -6.26
CA LEU A 343 -17.73 6.09 -5.55
C LEU A 343 -17.28 7.45 -5.02
N ARG A 344 -16.08 7.55 -4.42
CA ARG A 344 -15.53 8.81 -3.93
C ARG A 344 -15.24 9.81 -5.05
N VAL A 345 -14.76 9.35 -6.20
CA VAL A 345 -14.58 10.21 -7.39
C VAL A 345 -15.93 10.77 -7.86
N GLN A 346 -16.97 9.95 -7.93
CA GLN A 346 -18.33 10.40 -8.28
C GLN A 346 -18.85 11.42 -7.25
N GLN A 347 -18.70 11.14 -5.97
CA GLN A 347 -19.14 12.05 -4.90
C GLN A 347 -18.37 13.38 -4.92
N PHE A 348 -17.07 13.34 -5.19
CA PHE A 348 -16.24 14.54 -5.30
C PHE A 348 -16.71 15.45 -6.45
N ALA A 349 -17.07 14.86 -7.58
CA ALA A 349 -17.61 15.61 -8.71
C ALA A 349 -18.96 16.27 -8.40
N VAL A 350 -19.83 15.58 -7.65
CA VAL A 350 -21.12 16.14 -7.19
C VAL A 350 -20.89 17.34 -6.27
N VAL A 351 -20.01 17.20 -5.27
CA VAL A 351 -19.74 18.29 -4.29
C VAL A 351 -19.11 19.51 -4.96
N ARG A 352 -18.30 19.34 -6.01
CA ARG A 352 -17.69 20.47 -6.73
C ARG A 352 -18.61 21.11 -7.78
N GLY A 353 -19.61 20.39 -8.27
CA GLY A 353 -20.57 20.91 -9.26
C GLY A 353 -21.77 21.60 -8.61
N SER A 354 -21.88 21.51 -7.28
CA SER A 354 -22.87 22.21 -6.46
C SER A 354 -22.28 23.50 -5.87
#